data_1b52e61ce35d5bcfb61315b4352a3511
#
_entry.id   1b52e61ce35d5bcfb61315b4352a3511
#
_cell.length_a   1.000
_cell.length_b   1.000
_cell.length_c   1.000
_cell.angle_alpha   90.00
_cell.angle_beta   90.00
_cell.angle_gamma   90.00
#
_symmetry.space_group_name_H-M   'P 1'
#
loop_
_entity.id
_entity.type
_entity.pdbx_description
1 polymer ?
#
loop_
_entity_poly.entity_id
_entity_poly.type
_entity_poly.pdbx_seq_one_letter_code
_entity_poly.pdbx_strand_id
1 'polypeptide(L)' 'MIETKVYKLHESKQVEDITTMLKIEGIKHNVFEYEEYTAIEVTGTPLEIMRASTIYQQITTIKL' A
#
# COMPACT_ATOMS: atom_id res chain seq x y z
N MET A 1 19.31 -4.16 -2.42
CA MET A 1 18.97 -2.95 -1.62
C MET A 1 17.51 -3.02 -1.18
N ILE A 2 17.26 -2.71 0.07
CA ILE A 2 15.90 -2.72 0.61
C ILE A 2 15.46 -1.28 0.83
N GLU A 3 14.25 -0.97 0.38
CA GLU A 3 13.68 0.37 0.49
C GLU A 3 12.39 0.31 1.28
N THR A 4 11.98 1.46 1.80
CA THR A 4 10.72 1.59 2.53
C THR A 4 9.96 2.77 1.96
N LYS A 5 8.65 2.59 1.76
CA LYS A 5 7.77 3.65 1.30
C LYS A 5 6.47 3.61 2.09
N VAL A 6 5.93 4.79 2.40
CA VAL A 6 4.71 4.90 3.19
C VAL A 6 3.61 5.54 2.34
N TYR A 7 2.43 4.93 2.37
CA TYR A 7 1.25 5.43 1.68
C TYR A 7 0.20 5.80 2.71
N LYS A 8 -0.40 6.98 2.56
CA LYS A 8 -1.45 7.45 3.45
C LYS A 8 -2.79 7.34 2.77
N LEU A 9 -3.76 6.78 3.46
CA LEU A 9 -5.09 6.53 2.90
C LEU A 9 -6.16 6.96 3.91
N HIS A 10 -7.27 7.44 3.37
CA HIS A 10 -8.37 7.93 4.20
C HIS A 10 -9.60 7.03 4.13
N GLU A 11 -9.65 6.09 3.20
CA GLU A 11 -10.80 5.22 3.01
C GLU A 11 -10.44 3.79 3.39
N SER A 12 -11.22 3.20 4.29
CA SER A 12 -10.93 1.85 4.76
C SER A 12 -11.01 0.82 3.64
N LYS A 13 -11.89 1.03 2.67
CA LYS A 13 -12.00 0.10 1.55
C LYS A 13 -10.72 0.06 0.73
N GLN A 14 -10.11 1.22 0.51
CA GLN A 14 -8.84 1.27 -0.22
C GLN A 14 -7.73 0.59 0.56
N VAL A 15 -7.69 0.77 1.88
CA VAL A 15 -6.71 0.08 2.72
C VAL A 15 -6.87 -1.42 2.58
N GLU A 16 -8.10 -1.90 2.65
CA GLU A 16 -8.37 -3.32 2.54
C GLU A 16 -7.91 -3.87 1.19
N ASP A 17 -8.25 -3.17 0.12
CA ASP A 17 -7.91 -3.64 -1.23
C ASP A 17 -6.40 -3.66 -1.45
N ILE A 18 -5.70 -2.62 -1.01
CA ILE A 18 -4.25 -2.54 -1.17
C ILE A 18 -3.56 -3.64 -0.36
N THR A 19 -3.94 -3.82 0.90
CA THR A 19 -3.30 -4.83 1.73
C THR A 19 -3.56 -6.24 1.20
N THR A 20 -4.76 -6.48 0.66
CA THR A 20 -5.08 -7.76 0.05
C THR A 20 -4.14 -8.04 -1.13
N MET A 21 -3.95 -7.06 -2.00
CA MET A 21 -3.07 -7.22 -3.16
C MET A 21 -1.62 -7.41 -2.73
N LEU A 22 -1.18 -6.67 -1.73
CA LEU A 22 0.20 -6.81 -1.23
C LEU A 22 0.43 -8.21 -0.68
N LYS A 23 -0.56 -8.77 0.02
CA LYS A 23 -0.45 -10.12 0.55
C LYS A 23 -0.40 -11.15 -0.56
N ILE A 24 -1.25 -10.99 -1.58
CA ILE A 24 -1.27 -11.90 -2.72
C ILE A 24 0.08 -11.93 -3.40
N GLU A 25 0.74 -10.77 -3.52
CA GLU A 25 2.02 -10.69 -4.21
C GLU A 25 3.22 -10.93 -3.29
N GLY A 26 2.95 -11.17 -2.00
CA GLY A 26 4.03 -11.48 -1.06
C GLY A 26 4.92 -10.29 -0.72
N ILE A 27 4.39 -9.08 -0.84
CA ILE A 27 5.16 -7.88 -0.54
C ILE A 27 5.00 -7.55 0.95
N LYS A 28 6.11 -7.39 1.63
CA LYS A 28 6.12 -7.12 3.07
C LYS A 28 5.58 -5.72 3.37
N HIS A 29 4.66 -5.64 4.32
CA HIS A 29 4.05 -4.36 4.67
C HIS A 29 3.55 -4.38 6.11
N ASN A 30 3.38 -3.18 6.67
CA ASN A 30 2.76 -2.98 7.97
C ASN A 30 1.68 -1.90 7.84
N VAL A 31 0.63 -2.03 8.65
CA VAL A 31 -0.48 -1.08 8.64
C VAL A 31 -0.52 -0.36 9.98
N PHE A 32 -0.55 0.97 9.93
CA PHE A 32 -0.64 1.80 11.13
C PHE A 32 -1.90 2.65 11.03
N GLU A 33 -2.81 2.49 11.98
CA GLU A 33 -4.07 3.23 11.98
C GLU A 33 -3.97 4.43 12.90
N TYR A 34 -4.21 5.60 12.33
CA TYR A 34 -4.26 6.86 13.08
C TYR A 34 -5.67 7.41 12.99
N GLU A 35 -5.94 8.44 13.79
CA GLU A 35 -7.28 8.99 13.85
C GLU A 35 -7.74 9.57 12.52
N GLU A 36 -6.85 10.23 11.80
CA GLU A 36 -7.21 10.93 10.57
C GLU A 36 -6.89 10.16 9.29
N TYR A 37 -6.05 9.14 9.37
CA TYR A 37 -5.68 8.37 8.20
C TYR A 37 -5.07 7.04 8.62
N THR A 38 -4.91 6.16 7.63
CA THR A 38 -4.20 4.90 7.83
C THR A 38 -2.95 4.93 6.95
N ALA A 39 -1.82 4.55 7.52
CA ALA A 39 -0.56 4.48 6.78
C ALA A 39 -0.22 3.02 6.50
N ILE A 40 0.18 2.74 5.25
CA ILE A 40 0.69 1.42 4.88
C ILE A 40 2.17 1.60 4.57
N GLU A 41 3.01 0.94 5.36
CA GLU A 41 4.45 0.98 5.17
C GLU A 41 4.86 -0.27 4.40
N VAL A 42 5.47 -0.07 3.23
CA VAL A 42 5.90 -1.16 2.37
C VAL A 42 7.41 -1.22 2.39
N THR A 43 7.97 -2.42 2.60
CA THR A 43 9.42 -2.63 2.64
C THR A 43 9.76 -3.73 1.64
N GLY A 44 10.77 -3.47 0.79
CA GLY A 44 11.19 -4.47 -0.16
C GLY A 44 12.23 -3.96 -1.14
N THR A 45 12.47 -4.76 -2.16
CA THR A 45 13.39 -4.38 -3.23
C THR A 45 12.78 -3.25 -4.06
N PRO A 46 13.61 -2.56 -4.89
CA PRO A 46 13.05 -1.53 -5.77
C PRO A 46 11.92 -2.03 -6.66
N LEU A 47 11.98 -3.28 -7.14
CA LEU A 47 10.90 -3.84 -7.94
C LEU A 47 9.63 -4.03 -7.14
N GLU A 48 9.76 -4.46 -5.88
CA GLU A 48 8.60 -4.62 -5.02
C GLU A 48 7.98 -3.28 -4.67
N ILE A 49 8.81 -2.27 -4.43
CA ILE A 49 8.32 -0.92 -4.16
C ILE A 49 7.59 -0.37 -5.38
N MET A 50 8.14 -0.58 -6.58
CA MET A 50 7.49 -0.16 -7.81
C MET A 50 6.13 -0.85 -7.98
N ARG A 51 6.08 -2.16 -7.69
CA ARG A 51 4.83 -2.90 -7.78
C ARG A 51 3.80 -2.39 -6.79
N ALA A 52 4.23 -2.10 -5.56
CA ALA A 52 3.33 -1.53 -4.55
C ALA A 52 2.80 -0.18 -4.99
N SER A 53 3.63 0.65 -5.62
CA SER A 53 3.19 1.94 -6.14
C SER A 53 2.13 1.77 -7.23
N THR A 54 2.30 0.78 -8.10
CA THR A 54 1.31 0.50 -9.14
C THR A 54 -0.01 0.07 -8.51
N ILE A 55 0.05 -0.81 -7.50
CA ILE A 55 -1.17 -1.24 -6.79
C ILE A 55 -1.86 -0.04 -6.16
N TYR A 56 -1.10 0.80 -5.48
CA TYR A 56 -1.66 2.00 -4.84
C TYR A 56 -2.35 2.90 -5.86
N GLN A 57 -1.68 3.17 -6.99
CA GLN A 57 -2.26 4.03 -8.02
C GLN A 57 -3.52 3.43 -8.62
N GLN A 58 -3.51 2.15 -8.92
CA GLN A 58 -4.68 1.49 -9.51
C GLN A 58 -5.90 1.57 -8.61
N ILE A 59 -5.69 1.40 -7.31
CA ILE A 59 -6.79 1.38 -6.37
C ILE A 59 -7.27 2.79 -6.03
N THR A 60 -6.37 3.75 -5.93
CA THR A 60 -6.73 5.10 -5.52
C THR A 60 -7.19 5.99 -6.67
N THR A 61 -6.91 5.62 -7.92
CA THR A 61 -7.31 6.45 -9.07
C THR A 61 -8.58 5.97 -9.75
N ILE A 62 -9.18 4.87 -9.27
CA ILE A 62 -10.45 4.41 -9.82
C ILE A 62 -11.52 5.42 -9.44
N LYS A 63 -12.16 5.98 -10.45
CA LYS A 63 -13.25 6.94 -10.25
C LYS A 63 -14.46 6.49 -11.06
N LEU A 64 -15.58 6.56 -10.42
CA LEU A 64 -16.83 6.21 -11.06
C LEU A 64 -17.61 7.46 -11.44
#